data_6422cbb2b0b75d33523d7731fb188c5c
#
_entry.id   6422cbb2b0b75d33523d7731fb188c5c
#
_cell.length_a   1.000
_cell.length_b   1.000
_cell.length_c   1.000
_cell.angle_alpha   90.00
_cell.angle_beta   90.00
_cell.angle_gamma   90.00
#
_symmetry.space_group_name_H-M   'P 1'
#
loop_
_entity.id
_entity.type
_entity.pdbx_description
1 polymer ?
#
loop_
_entity_poly.entity_id
_entity_poly.type
_entity_poly.pdbx_seq_one_letter_code
_entity_poly.pdbx_strand_id
1 'polypeptide(L)'
;MIVNHIGIYGICIKDNRLLCIRKEKGPYRNRFDLPGGSQKENEGFTETLIREFKEETGYQIENYRNCRVYDIFVEEKNRTVHHIMVFYDVDVNFEQQDEVLEKLVDELNDSSGIFWIDLEKLDISNASPVILKLVQELSNDEAILDKVVYNNWKIL
;
A
#
# COMPACT_ATOMS: atom_id res chain seq x y z
N MET A 1 17.27 13.29 -10.40
CA MET A 1 16.89 13.65 -9.01
C MET A 1 16.27 12.43 -8.35
N ILE A 2 16.70 12.12 -7.16
CA ILE A 2 16.16 11.02 -6.36
C ILE A 2 15.26 11.60 -5.26
N VAL A 3 14.06 11.06 -5.13
CA VAL A 3 13.10 11.46 -4.10
C VAL A 3 12.85 10.25 -3.19
N ASN A 4 13.05 10.42 -1.91
CA ASN A 4 12.74 9.39 -0.92
C ASN A 4 11.28 9.51 -0.47
N HIS A 5 10.59 8.38 -0.45
CA HIS A 5 9.23 8.29 0.03
C HIS A 5 9.11 7.13 1.01
N ILE A 6 8.57 7.38 2.19
CA ILE A 6 8.30 6.34 3.19
C ILE A 6 6.79 6.19 3.31
N GLY A 7 6.29 4.99 3.05
CA GLY A 7 4.89 4.64 3.25
C GLY A 7 4.75 3.54 4.28
N ILE A 8 3.71 3.62 5.10
CA ILE A 8 3.37 2.64 6.12
C ILE A 8 2.06 1.98 5.70
N TYR A 9 2.05 0.65 5.61
CA TYR A 9 0.96 -0.11 4.98
C TYR A 9 0.48 -1.24 5.87
N GLY A 10 -0.84 -1.49 5.81
CA GLY A 10 -1.49 -2.61 6.46
C GLY A 10 -1.82 -3.72 5.47
N ILE A 11 -1.49 -4.94 5.83
CA ILE A 11 -1.78 -6.15 5.04
C ILE A 11 -2.89 -6.90 5.73
N CYS A 12 -4.04 -6.95 5.09
CA CYS A 12 -5.21 -7.69 5.56
C CYS A 12 -5.62 -8.71 4.51
N ILE A 13 -5.48 -9.98 4.85
CA ILE A 13 -5.80 -11.11 3.96
C ILE A 13 -6.91 -11.92 4.59
N LYS A 14 -7.94 -12.20 3.82
CA LYS A 14 -9.07 -13.06 4.21
C LYS A 14 -9.49 -13.91 3.03
N ASP A 15 -9.59 -15.23 3.25
CA ASP A 15 -10.01 -16.20 2.22
C ASP A 15 -9.18 -16.07 0.92
N ASN A 16 -7.85 -15.96 1.07
CA ASN A 16 -6.87 -15.78 -0.01
C ASN A 16 -7.07 -14.51 -0.84
N ARG A 17 -7.77 -13.52 -0.29
CA ARG A 17 -7.97 -12.21 -0.89
C ARG A 17 -7.30 -11.13 -0.07
N LEU A 18 -6.67 -10.20 -0.76
CA LEU A 18 -6.00 -9.06 -0.17
C LEU A 18 -6.95 -7.85 -0.21
N LEU A 19 -7.04 -7.15 0.92
CA LEU A 19 -7.71 -5.86 0.97
C LEU A 19 -6.84 -4.81 0.28
N CYS A 20 -7.35 -4.27 -0.80
CA CYS A 20 -6.67 -3.29 -1.64
C CYS A 20 -7.46 -1.99 -1.71
N ILE A 21 -6.75 -0.92 -1.98
CA ILE A 21 -7.31 0.33 -2.48
C ILE A 21 -6.89 0.49 -3.95
N ARG A 22 -7.49 1.46 -4.63
CA ARG A 22 -7.07 1.83 -5.98
C ARG A 22 -6.57 3.27 -5.96
N LYS A 23 -5.35 3.47 -6.42
CA LYS A 23 -4.74 4.79 -6.44
C LYS A 23 -5.34 5.65 -7.55
N GLU A 24 -5.63 6.91 -7.23
CA GLU A 24 -6.13 7.89 -8.20
C GLU A 24 -5.06 8.85 -8.70
N LYS A 25 -3.97 8.96 -7.96
CA LYS A 25 -2.88 9.92 -8.22
C LYS A 25 -1.51 9.26 -8.14
N GLY A 26 -0.51 9.98 -8.62
CA GLY A 26 0.88 9.57 -8.50
C GLY A 26 1.30 8.49 -9.50
N PRO A 27 2.50 7.94 -9.32
CA PRO A 27 3.06 6.97 -10.26
C PRO A 27 2.31 5.62 -10.26
N TYR A 28 1.56 5.32 -9.21
CA TYR A 28 0.79 4.08 -9.10
C TYR A 28 -0.69 4.27 -9.45
N ARG A 29 -1.02 5.36 -10.09
CA ARG A 29 -2.39 5.67 -10.52
C ARG A 29 -3.01 4.51 -11.29
N ASN A 30 -4.31 4.28 -11.00
CA ASN A 30 -5.13 3.22 -11.60
C ASN A 30 -4.65 1.80 -11.29
N ARG A 31 -3.77 1.64 -10.31
CA ARG A 31 -3.31 0.34 -9.83
C ARG A 31 -3.88 0.04 -8.45
N PHE A 32 -4.04 -1.24 -8.15
CA PHE A 32 -4.29 -1.67 -6.78
C PHE A 32 -3.06 -1.41 -5.93
N ASP A 33 -3.30 -0.98 -4.69
CA ASP A 33 -2.27 -0.70 -3.72
C ASP A 33 -2.73 -1.14 -2.33
N LEU A 34 -1.81 -1.19 -1.38
CA LEU A 34 -2.13 -1.48 0.00
C LEU A 34 -2.68 -0.23 0.69
N PRO A 35 -3.64 -0.40 1.62
CA PRO A 35 -4.05 0.69 2.50
C PRO A 35 -2.87 1.17 3.34
N GLY A 36 -2.66 2.47 3.35
CA GLY A 36 -1.56 3.09 4.07
C GLY A 36 -1.15 4.41 3.47
N GLY A 37 -0.07 4.97 3.96
CA GLY A 37 0.41 6.24 3.46
C GLY A 37 1.55 6.81 4.28
N SER A 38 1.78 8.11 4.11
CA SER A 38 2.90 8.82 4.70
C SER A 38 2.57 9.30 6.11
N GLN A 39 3.62 9.36 6.94
CA GLN A 39 3.52 9.94 8.26
C GLN A 39 3.14 11.43 8.19
N LYS A 40 2.31 11.85 9.12
CA LYS A 40 2.17 13.25 9.48
C LYS A 40 3.22 13.62 10.52
N GLU A 41 3.42 14.91 10.70
CA GLU A 41 4.32 15.41 11.73
C GLU A 41 3.97 14.83 13.10
N ASN A 42 4.97 14.37 13.83
CA ASN A 42 4.86 13.75 15.16
C ASN A 42 4.11 12.42 15.23
N GLU A 43 3.79 11.80 14.11
CA GLU A 43 3.25 10.45 14.12
C GLU A 43 4.36 9.39 14.14
N GLY A 44 4.20 8.39 15.01
CA GLY A 44 4.95 7.14 14.89
C GLY A 44 4.35 6.25 13.79
N PHE A 45 5.04 5.17 13.44
CA PHE A 45 4.58 4.27 12.37
C PHE A 45 3.20 3.66 12.65
N THR A 46 2.95 3.22 13.89
CA THR A 46 1.67 2.60 14.23
C THR A 46 0.52 3.60 14.23
N GLU A 47 0.78 4.84 14.61
CA GLU A 47 -0.22 5.90 14.54
C GLU A 47 -0.60 6.21 13.08
N THR A 48 0.39 6.28 12.20
CA THR A 48 0.18 6.45 10.76
C THR A 48 -0.61 5.27 10.17
N LEU A 49 -0.21 4.05 10.52
CA LEU A 49 -0.87 2.83 10.08
C LEU A 49 -2.38 2.86 10.40
N ILE A 50 -2.71 3.10 11.66
CA ILE A 50 -4.10 3.10 12.15
C ILE A 50 -4.90 4.20 11.47
N ARG A 51 -4.35 5.41 11.38
CA ARG A 51 -5.02 6.55 10.76
C ARG A 51 -5.26 6.34 9.27
N GLU A 52 -4.22 6.03 8.52
CA GLU A 52 -4.32 5.86 7.06
C GLU A 52 -5.21 4.68 6.69
N PHE A 53 -5.09 3.57 7.40
CA PHE A 53 -5.90 2.39 7.14
C PHE A 53 -7.40 2.70 7.34
N LYS A 54 -7.74 3.41 8.39
CA LYS A 54 -9.12 3.83 8.67
C LYS A 54 -9.63 4.83 7.63
N GLU A 55 -8.83 5.82 7.28
CA GLU A 55 -9.19 6.82 6.27
C GLU A 55 -9.51 6.18 4.91
N GLU A 56 -8.72 5.19 4.51
CA GLU A 56 -8.83 4.58 3.20
C GLU A 56 -9.82 3.42 3.12
N THR A 57 -10.00 2.67 4.20
CA THR A 57 -10.85 1.46 4.20
C THR A 57 -12.10 1.56 5.06
N GLY A 58 -12.15 2.50 5.99
CA GLY A 58 -13.19 2.60 6.99
C GLY A 58 -13.04 1.61 8.14
N TYR A 59 -12.11 0.66 8.07
CA TYR A 59 -11.91 -0.33 9.12
C TYR A 59 -10.99 0.17 10.22
N GLN A 60 -11.37 -0.11 11.46
CA GLN A 60 -10.51 0.07 12.62
C GLN A 60 -9.61 -1.15 12.79
N ILE A 61 -8.30 -0.91 12.86
CA ILE A 61 -7.34 -1.97 13.17
C ILE A 61 -7.48 -2.35 14.65
N GLU A 62 -7.69 -3.63 14.92
CA GLU A 62 -7.77 -4.18 16.26
C GLU A 62 -6.40 -4.69 16.74
N ASN A 63 -5.61 -5.23 15.83
CA ASN A 63 -4.29 -5.76 16.14
C ASN A 63 -3.34 -5.59 14.96
N TYR A 64 -2.08 -5.36 15.25
CA TYR A 64 -1.02 -5.26 14.24
C TYR A 64 0.23 -5.97 14.74
N ARG A 65 0.98 -6.55 13.82
CA ARG A 65 2.18 -7.34 14.12
C ARG A 65 3.09 -7.46 12.92
N ASN A 66 4.25 -8.06 13.13
CA ASN A 66 5.17 -8.48 12.08
C ASN A 66 5.64 -7.31 11.20
N CYS A 67 6.13 -6.25 11.86
CA CYS A 67 6.69 -5.10 11.16
C CYS A 67 7.95 -5.50 10.39
N ARG A 68 7.97 -5.18 9.09
CA ARG A 68 9.16 -5.35 8.24
C ARG A 68 9.24 -4.22 7.25
N VAL A 69 10.44 -4.03 6.72
CA VAL A 69 10.74 -2.92 5.82
C VAL A 69 11.40 -3.46 4.56
N TYR A 70 10.89 -3.02 3.43
CA TYR A 70 11.47 -3.28 2.11
C TYR A 70 11.62 -1.96 1.36
N ASP A 71 12.36 -1.97 0.28
CA ASP A 71 12.45 -0.83 -0.62
C ASP A 71 12.49 -1.25 -2.08
N ILE A 72 12.11 -0.31 -2.92
CA ILE A 72 12.19 -0.43 -4.38
C ILE A 72 12.54 0.94 -4.97
N PHE A 73 12.97 0.94 -6.20
CA PHE A 73 13.16 2.17 -6.97
C PHE A 73 12.21 2.16 -8.17
N VAL A 74 11.61 3.32 -8.42
CA VAL A 74 10.77 3.54 -9.61
C VAL A 74 11.35 4.69 -10.40
N GLU A 75 11.75 4.41 -11.64
CA GLU A 75 12.25 5.43 -12.56
C GLU A 75 11.09 6.02 -13.36
N GLU A 76 10.79 7.26 -13.07
CA GLU A 76 9.87 8.09 -13.84
C GLU A 76 10.67 8.95 -14.82
N LYS A 77 9.97 9.62 -15.73
CA LYS A 77 10.59 10.44 -16.78
C LYS A 77 11.59 11.48 -16.25
N ASN A 78 11.27 12.13 -15.12
CA ASN A 78 12.02 13.26 -14.61
C ASN A 78 12.67 13.02 -13.24
N ARG A 79 12.42 11.86 -12.64
CA ARG A 79 12.92 11.56 -11.30
C ARG A 79 12.95 10.06 -11.03
N THR A 80 13.74 9.67 -10.05
CA THR A 80 13.69 8.33 -9.47
C THR A 80 13.10 8.42 -8.08
N VAL A 81 12.10 7.62 -7.80
CA VAL A 81 11.52 7.49 -6.45
C VAL A 81 12.16 6.31 -5.76
N HIS A 82 12.80 6.54 -4.63
CA HIS A 82 13.21 5.50 -3.70
C HIS A 82 12.08 5.31 -2.71
N HIS A 83 11.29 4.27 -2.90
CA HIS A 83 10.13 3.99 -2.07
C HIS A 83 10.51 3.00 -0.99
N ILE A 84 10.50 3.44 0.24
CA ILE A 84 10.71 2.63 1.45
C ILE A 84 9.33 2.29 1.98
N MET A 85 9.03 1.01 2.12
CA MET A 85 7.73 0.54 2.56
C MET A 85 7.83 -0.25 3.86
N VAL A 86 7.04 0.18 4.83
CA VAL A 86 6.91 -0.48 6.13
C VAL A 86 5.62 -1.28 6.13
N PHE A 87 5.71 -2.58 6.32
CA PHE A 87 4.57 -3.48 6.32
C PHE A 87 4.23 -3.94 7.73
N TYR A 88 2.93 -3.98 8.01
CA TYR A 88 2.35 -4.63 9.18
C TYR A 88 1.25 -5.58 8.73
N ASP A 89 1.20 -6.76 9.31
CA ASP A 89 0.01 -7.61 9.22
C ASP A 89 -1.02 -7.06 10.19
N VAL A 90 -2.26 -6.91 9.75
CA VAL A 90 -3.32 -6.30 10.57
C VAL A 90 -4.55 -7.20 10.64
N ASP A 91 -5.20 -7.15 11.80
CA ASP A 91 -6.53 -7.71 12.02
C ASP A 91 -7.51 -6.56 12.24
N VAL A 92 -8.68 -6.68 11.63
CA VAL A 92 -9.73 -5.67 11.71
C VAL A 92 -11.06 -6.29 12.11
N ASN A 93 -11.93 -5.50 12.69
CA ASN A 93 -13.30 -5.92 12.94
C ASN A 93 -14.15 -5.62 11.69
N PHE A 94 -14.48 -6.66 10.93
CA PHE A 94 -15.26 -6.54 9.71
C PHE A 94 -16.71 -6.12 9.94
N GLU A 95 -17.21 -6.24 11.16
CA GLU A 95 -18.57 -5.79 11.52
C GLU A 95 -18.65 -4.29 11.81
N GLN A 96 -17.50 -3.66 12.06
CA GLN A 96 -17.39 -2.23 12.38
C GLN A 96 -16.63 -1.49 11.29
N GLN A 97 -17.28 -1.28 10.18
CA GLN A 97 -16.74 -0.43 9.13
C GLN A 97 -17.42 0.94 9.19
N ASP A 98 -16.65 1.97 9.44
CA ASP A 98 -17.10 3.34 9.27
C ASP A 98 -17.24 3.62 7.77
N GLU A 99 -18.30 4.34 7.39
CA GLU A 99 -18.42 4.80 6.01
C GLU A 99 -17.21 5.65 5.66
N VAL A 100 -16.51 5.27 4.62
CA VAL A 100 -15.51 6.13 4.00
C VAL A 100 -16.30 7.24 3.31
N LEU A 101 -16.36 8.39 3.93
CA LEU A 101 -17.07 9.54 3.37
C LEU A 101 -16.31 9.97 2.11
N GLU A 102 -16.82 9.60 0.94
CA GLU A 102 -16.25 9.96 -0.36
C GLU A 102 -15.87 11.44 -0.45
N LYS A 103 -16.68 12.32 0.19
CA LYS A 103 -16.44 13.77 0.23
C LYS A 103 -15.21 14.19 1.03
N LEU A 104 -14.79 13.41 2.02
CA LEU A 104 -13.58 13.67 2.78
C LEU A 104 -12.37 13.00 2.13
N VAL A 105 -12.62 11.93 1.40
CA VAL A 105 -11.61 11.16 0.69
C VAL A 105 -11.10 11.92 -0.53
N ASP A 106 -11.98 12.55 -1.30
CA ASP A 106 -11.61 13.26 -2.54
C ASP A 106 -10.64 14.42 -2.34
N GLU A 107 -10.61 15.03 -1.16
CA GLU A 107 -9.72 16.15 -0.87
C GLU A 107 -8.41 15.71 -0.20
N LEU A 108 -8.41 14.58 0.52
CA LEU A 108 -7.33 14.16 1.40
C LEU A 108 -6.67 12.85 1.00
N ASN A 109 -7.38 11.96 0.33
CA ASN A 109 -6.91 10.65 -0.12
C ASN A 109 -6.83 10.58 -1.63
N ASP A 110 -5.91 9.75 -2.11
CA ASP A 110 -5.73 9.47 -3.53
C ASP A 110 -6.23 8.07 -3.92
N SER A 111 -7.15 7.52 -3.14
CA SER A 111 -7.75 6.21 -3.37
C SER A 111 -9.24 6.30 -3.75
N SER A 112 -9.73 5.35 -4.53
CA SER A 112 -11.10 5.30 -5.07
C SER A 112 -11.91 4.10 -4.56
N GLY A 113 -11.91 3.85 -3.24
CA GLY A 113 -12.64 2.77 -2.62
C GLY A 113 -11.80 1.53 -2.32
N ILE A 114 -12.46 0.51 -1.79
CA ILE A 114 -11.80 -0.73 -1.35
C ILE A 114 -12.18 -1.91 -2.23
N PHE A 115 -11.25 -2.85 -2.36
CA PHE A 115 -11.40 -4.04 -3.17
C PHE A 115 -10.80 -5.23 -2.48
N TRP A 116 -11.47 -6.38 -2.53
CA TRP A 116 -10.94 -7.67 -2.11
C TRP A 116 -10.50 -8.42 -3.35
N ILE A 117 -9.21 -8.57 -3.55
CA ILE A 117 -8.65 -9.13 -4.79
C ILE A 117 -7.95 -10.44 -4.48
N ASP A 118 -8.26 -11.48 -5.25
CA ASP A 118 -7.54 -12.75 -5.17
C ASP A 118 -6.05 -12.52 -5.37
N LEU A 119 -5.23 -13.02 -4.47
CA LEU A 119 -3.78 -12.83 -4.53
C LEU A 119 -3.18 -13.27 -5.87
N GLU A 120 -3.73 -14.32 -6.46
CA GLU A 120 -3.27 -14.87 -7.75
C GLU A 120 -3.53 -13.94 -8.94
N LYS A 121 -4.42 -12.97 -8.79
CA LYS A 121 -4.78 -12.01 -9.85
C LYS A 121 -3.96 -10.73 -9.81
N LEU A 122 -3.11 -10.57 -8.81
CA LEU A 122 -2.28 -9.38 -8.65
C LEU A 122 -0.91 -9.57 -9.32
N ASP A 123 -0.63 -8.74 -10.30
CA ASP A 123 0.63 -8.77 -11.06
C ASP A 123 1.02 -7.37 -11.55
N ILE A 124 2.09 -7.29 -12.33
CA ILE A 124 2.62 -6.02 -12.85
C ILE A 124 1.61 -5.25 -13.71
N SER A 125 0.59 -5.92 -14.25
CA SER A 125 -0.41 -5.26 -15.10
C SER A 125 -1.45 -4.47 -14.32
N ASN A 126 -1.63 -4.75 -13.02
CA ASN A 126 -2.71 -4.15 -12.23
C ASN A 126 -2.31 -3.68 -10.83
N ALA A 127 -1.14 -4.06 -10.33
CA ALA A 127 -0.73 -3.78 -8.96
C ALA A 127 0.44 -2.79 -8.87
N SER A 128 0.50 -2.08 -7.75
CA SER A 128 1.63 -1.22 -7.41
C SER A 128 2.87 -2.04 -7.08
N PRO A 129 4.08 -1.45 -7.16
CA PRO A 129 5.29 -2.09 -6.66
C PRO A 129 5.21 -2.50 -5.19
N VAL A 130 4.40 -1.82 -4.39
CA VAL A 130 4.16 -2.16 -2.98
C VAL A 130 3.51 -3.55 -2.87
N ILE A 131 2.42 -3.76 -3.64
CA ILE A 131 1.77 -5.08 -3.68
C ILE A 131 2.68 -6.14 -4.31
N LEU A 132 3.43 -5.78 -5.36
CA LEU A 132 4.36 -6.73 -5.99
C LEU A 132 5.43 -7.21 -5.00
N LYS A 133 5.89 -6.34 -4.10
CA LYS A 133 6.82 -6.74 -3.04
C LYS A 133 6.16 -7.71 -2.05
N LEU A 134 4.90 -7.48 -1.69
CA LEU A 134 4.14 -8.39 -0.85
C LEU A 134 3.95 -9.75 -1.52
N VAL A 135 3.59 -9.78 -2.80
CA VAL A 135 3.45 -11.03 -3.56
C VAL A 135 4.76 -11.81 -3.58
N GLN A 136 5.88 -11.11 -3.76
CA GLN A 136 7.22 -11.69 -3.69
C GLN A 136 7.49 -12.31 -2.31
N GLU A 137 7.14 -11.62 -1.22
CA GLU A 137 7.27 -12.14 0.14
C GLU A 137 6.42 -13.40 0.34
N LEU A 138 5.16 -13.38 -0.07
CA LEU A 138 4.23 -14.48 0.11
C LEU A 138 4.62 -15.73 -0.71
N SER A 139 5.33 -15.55 -1.81
CA SER A 139 5.86 -16.65 -2.63
C SER A 139 7.23 -17.17 -2.15
N ASN A 140 7.72 -16.68 -1.01
CA ASN A 140 9.02 -17.05 -0.44
C ASN A 140 10.19 -16.89 -1.42
N ASP A 141 10.16 -15.82 -2.20
CA ASP A 141 11.22 -15.50 -3.15
C ASP A 141 12.51 -15.15 -2.40
N GLU A 142 13.58 -15.88 -2.66
CA GLU A 142 14.88 -15.67 -2.02
C GLU A 142 15.49 -14.31 -2.38
N ALA A 143 15.12 -13.74 -3.51
CA ALA A 143 15.59 -12.44 -3.99
C ALA A 143 14.86 -11.24 -3.39
N ILE A 144 13.99 -11.44 -2.39
CA ILE A 144 13.16 -10.39 -1.82
C ILE A 144 13.95 -9.18 -1.30
N LEU A 145 15.18 -9.40 -0.82
CA LEU A 145 16.05 -8.34 -0.30
C LEU A 145 16.96 -7.73 -1.37
N ASP A 146 16.95 -8.25 -2.58
CA ASP A 146 17.76 -7.71 -3.66
C ASP A 146 17.17 -6.37 -4.14
N LYS A 147 18.06 -5.51 -4.62
CA LYS A 147 17.64 -4.22 -5.18
C LYS A 147 16.75 -4.43 -6.39
N VAL A 148 15.58 -3.81 -6.38
CA VAL A 148 14.63 -3.82 -7.49
C VAL A 148 14.47 -2.40 -8.04
N VAL A 149 14.61 -2.29 -9.36
CA VAL A 149 14.41 -1.02 -10.08
C VAL A 149 13.37 -1.25 -11.17
N TYR A 150 12.27 -0.54 -11.08
CA TYR A 150 11.25 -0.53 -12.13
C TYR A 150 11.57 0.58 -13.13
N ASN A 151 12.23 0.19 -14.22
CA ASN A 151 12.61 1.10 -15.30
C ASN A 151 11.42 1.36 -16.22
N ASN A 152 11.34 2.57 -16.77
CA ASN A 152 10.28 2.95 -17.70
C ASN A 152 8.87 2.67 -17.15
N TRP A 153 8.68 3.02 -15.89
CA TRP A 153 7.43 2.76 -15.20
C TRP A 153 6.25 3.39 -15.92
N LYS A 154 5.26 2.55 -16.22
CA LYS A 154 4.07 2.96 -16.95
C LYS A 154 2.94 3.30 -15.99
N ILE A 155 2.47 4.53 -16.06
CA ILE A 155 1.24 4.97 -15.40
C ILE A 155 0.06 4.44 -16.23
N LEU A 156 -0.92 3.82 -15.56
CA LEU A 156 -2.09 3.25 -16.22
C LEU A 156 -3.23 4.27 -16.40
#